data_cf74bff798049c0f78f62c86e5ebfebf
#
_entry.id   cf74bff798049c0f78f62c86e5ebfebf
#
_cell.length_a   1.000
_cell.length_b   1.000
_cell.length_c   1.000
_cell.angle_alpha   90.00
_cell.angle_beta   90.00
_cell.angle_gamma   90.00
#
_symmetry.space_group_name_H-M   'P 1'
#
loop_
_entity.id
_entity.type
_entity.pdbx_description
1 polymer ?
#
loop_
_entity_poly.entity_id
_entity_poly.type
_entity_poly.pdbx_seq_one_letter_code
_entity_poly.pdbx_strand_id
1 'polypeptide(L)'
;ILIGLVGSEMCIRDSCDTPYPQTLAQERGVYGIGYNSDMSKETPDACLTSVIWNWSAYYTSAVKSIINGTWDGSNYYGGMAEGLVQLTNLASFAAEGTQEKVDEATAEILNGSNNVFDGVMETNTGETVGTENGTLDDATITGGIDWYYKNVVIVD
;
A
#
# COMPACT_ATOMS: atom_id res chain seq x y z
N ILE A 1 1.37 -4.98 7.86
CA ILE A 1 0.26 -4.87 8.85
C ILE A 1 -0.81 -5.95 8.64
N LEU A 2 -0.97 -6.50 7.45
CA LEU A 2 -1.91 -7.60 7.19
C LEU A 2 -1.35 -9.01 7.46
N ILE A 3 -0.12 -9.12 7.94
CA ILE A 3 0.60 -10.39 8.21
C ILE A 3 -0.01 -11.19 9.39
N GLY A 4 -0.86 -10.58 10.19
CA GLY A 4 -1.42 -11.22 11.38
C GLY A 4 -2.86 -11.75 11.26
N LEU A 5 -3.53 -11.57 10.12
CA LEU A 5 -4.96 -11.86 9.98
C LEU A 5 -5.31 -13.13 9.22
N VAL A 6 -4.39 -13.61 8.42
CA VAL A 6 -4.48 -14.92 7.75
C VAL A 6 -3.08 -15.47 7.75
N GLY A 7 -2.89 -16.75 8.02
CA GLY A 7 -1.56 -17.35 7.92
C GLY A 7 -0.91 -16.92 6.60
N SER A 8 0.34 -16.48 6.67
CA SER A 8 1.08 -15.87 5.54
C SER A 8 1.09 -16.71 4.25
N GLU A 9 0.75 -17.96 4.37
CA GLU A 9 0.69 -18.97 3.30
C GLU A 9 -0.62 -18.93 2.50
N MET A 10 -1.65 -18.19 2.98
CA MET A 10 -2.99 -18.16 2.37
C MET A 10 -3.35 -16.83 1.72
N CYS A 11 -2.45 -15.86 1.71
CA CYS A 11 -2.71 -14.56 1.12
C CYS A 11 -1.56 -14.14 0.20
N ILE A 12 -1.88 -13.86 -1.06
CA ILE A 12 -0.95 -13.30 -2.05
C ILE A 12 -1.17 -11.79 -2.09
N ARG A 13 -0.16 -11.03 -1.68
CA ARG A 13 -0.10 -9.59 -1.87
C ARG A 13 0.79 -9.30 -3.06
N ASP A 14 0.25 -8.68 -4.08
CA ASP A 14 1.00 -8.37 -5.27
C ASP A 14 1.25 -6.87 -5.47
N SER A 15 2.19 -6.55 -6.32
CA SER A 15 2.47 -5.22 -6.85
C SER A 15 2.66 -5.30 -8.38
N CYS A 16 1.94 -6.21 -9.02
CA CYS A 16 2.00 -6.45 -10.45
C CYS A 16 0.88 -5.70 -11.17
N ASP A 17 1.16 -5.17 -12.34
CA ASP A 17 0.16 -4.51 -13.21
C ASP A 17 -0.66 -5.54 -14.02
N THR A 18 -0.95 -6.68 -13.42
CA THR A 18 -1.71 -7.77 -14.04
C THR A 18 -2.50 -8.52 -12.98
N PRO A 19 -3.72 -9.01 -13.26
CA PRO A 19 -4.50 -9.81 -12.32
C PRO A 19 -4.01 -11.25 -12.17
N TYR A 20 -2.92 -11.63 -12.85
CA TYR A 20 -2.45 -13.02 -12.86
C TYR A 20 -2.15 -13.60 -11.47
N PRO A 21 -1.49 -12.89 -10.54
CA PRO A 21 -1.30 -13.38 -9.17
C PRO A 21 -2.62 -13.67 -8.46
N GLN A 22 -3.64 -12.82 -8.64
CA GLN A 22 -4.97 -12.99 -8.06
C GLN A 22 -5.72 -14.16 -8.70
N THR A 23 -5.59 -14.34 -10.00
CA THR A 23 -6.16 -15.49 -10.73
C THR A 23 -5.57 -16.79 -10.21
N LEU A 24 -4.25 -16.84 -10.03
CA LEU A 24 -3.57 -17.99 -9.46
C LEU A 24 -3.97 -18.26 -8.00
N ALA A 25 -4.18 -17.20 -7.22
CA ALA A 25 -4.70 -17.30 -5.85
C ALA A 25 -6.08 -17.96 -5.85
N GLN A 26 -6.98 -17.52 -6.74
CA GLN A 26 -8.33 -18.09 -6.87
C GLN A 26 -8.29 -19.57 -7.30
N GLU A 27 -7.46 -19.91 -8.29
CA GLU A 27 -7.28 -21.30 -8.73
C GLU A 27 -6.77 -22.23 -7.62
N ARG A 28 -5.98 -21.68 -6.70
CA ARG A 28 -5.41 -22.42 -5.57
C ARG A 28 -6.25 -22.38 -4.30
N GLY A 29 -7.38 -21.69 -4.32
CA GLY A 29 -8.26 -21.53 -3.16
C GLY A 29 -7.62 -20.73 -2.02
N VAL A 30 -6.75 -19.78 -2.35
CA VAL A 30 -6.15 -18.83 -1.41
C VAL A 30 -6.58 -17.40 -1.76
N TYR A 31 -6.34 -16.46 -0.86
CA TYR A 31 -6.77 -15.07 -1.05
C TYR A 31 -5.65 -14.19 -1.61
N GLY A 32 -6.04 -13.07 -2.19
CA GLY A 32 -5.13 -12.06 -2.69
C GLY A 32 -5.59 -10.65 -2.41
N ILE A 33 -4.64 -9.71 -2.47
CA ILE A 33 -4.87 -8.27 -2.41
C ILE A 33 -4.34 -7.67 -3.71
N GLY A 34 -5.23 -7.05 -4.47
CA GLY A 34 -4.92 -6.48 -5.77
C GLY A 34 -4.16 -5.16 -5.67
N TYR A 35 -3.58 -4.76 -6.78
CA TYR A 35 -2.78 -3.56 -6.93
C TYR A 35 -3.20 -2.78 -8.19
N ASN A 36 -3.10 -1.45 -8.10
CA ASN A 36 -3.30 -0.48 -9.19
C ASN A 36 -4.76 -0.33 -9.66
N SER A 37 -5.51 -1.41 -9.79
CA SER A 37 -6.92 -1.41 -10.19
C SER A 37 -7.74 -2.36 -9.31
N ASP A 38 -9.07 -2.18 -9.35
CA ASP A 38 -10.00 -3.09 -8.67
C ASP A 38 -10.01 -4.45 -9.37
N MET A 39 -9.39 -5.44 -8.76
CA MET A 39 -9.28 -6.81 -9.28
C MET A 39 -10.41 -7.73 -8.80
N SER A 40 -11.38 -7.22 -8.05
CA SER A 40 -12.50 -8.02 -7.54
C SER A 40 -13.42 -8.58 -8.65
N LYS A 41 -13.43 -7.94 -9.83
CA LYS A 41 -14.21 -8.41 -10.98
C LYS A 41 -13.56 -9.58 -11.68
N GLU A 42 -12.25 -9.60 -11.75
CA GLU A 42 -11.46 -10.67 -12.37
C GLU A 42 -11.36 -11.89 -11.47
N THR A 43 -11.32 -11.68 -10.14
CA THR A 43 -11.13 -12.75 -9.14
C THR A 43 -12.08 -12.57 -7.96
N PRO A 44 -13.40 -12.73 -8.18
CA PRO A 44 -14.43 -12.41 -7.19
C PRO A 44 -14.40 -13.28 -5.93
N ASP A 45 -13.80 -14.47 -6.00
CA ASP A 45 -13.75 -15.43 -4.90
C ASP A 45 -12.41 -15.40 -4.15
N ALA A 46 -11.44 -14.59 -4.60
CA ALA A 46 -10.11 -14.54 -4.01
C ALA A 46 -9.65 -13.12 -3.64
N CYS A 47 -10.10 -12.09 -4.35
CA CYS A 47 -9.66 -10.72 -4.08
C CYS A 47 -10.34 -10.18 -2.82
N LEU A 48 -9.56 -9.99 -1.75
CA LEU A 48 -10.06 -9.41 -0.49
C LEU A 48 -10.34 -7.92 -0.62
N THR A 49 -9.46 -7.19 -1.26
CA THR A 49 -9.52 -5.76 -1.59
C THR A 49 -8.43 -5.46 -2.61
N SER A 50 -8.43 -4.26 -3.15
CA SER A 50 -7.34 -3.78 -4.00
C SER A 50 -6.88 -2.41 -3.56
N VAL A 51 -5.56 -2.17 -3.60
CA VAL A 51 -4.99 -0.82 -3.46
C VAL A 51 -5.03 -0.16 -4.82
N ILE A 52 -5.77 0.93 -4.94
CA ILE A 52 -6.01 1.61 -6.22
C ILE A 52 -5.50 3.05 -6.21
N TRP A 53 -5.25 3.58 -7.41
CA TRP A 53 -4.88 4.96 -7.63
C TRP A 53 -6.07 5.76 -8.16
N ASN A 54 -6.54 6.73 -7.38
CA ASN A 54 -7.56 7.68 -7.83
C ASN A 54 -6.88 8.89 -8.50
N TRP A 55 -6.43 8.71 -9.72
CA TRP A 55 -5.76 9.76 -10.50
C TRP A 55 -6.63 10.99 -10.73
N SER A 56 -7.96 10.90 -10.58
CA SER A 56 -8.85 12.06 -10.73
C SER A 56 -8.58 13.13 -9.68
N ALA A 57 -8.09 12.78 -8.50
CA ALA A 57 -7.69 13.72 -7.46
C ALA A 57 -6.56 14.64 -7.98
N TYR A 58 -5.51 14.05 -8.55
CA TYR A 58 -4.39 14.79 -9.11
C TYR A 58 -4.78 15.57 -10.38
N TYR A 59 -5.36 14.90 -11.38
CA TYR A 59 -5.66 15.55 -12.66
C TYR A 59 -6.61 16.71 -12.52
N THR A 60 -7.61 16.61 -11.64
CA THR A 60 -8.52 17.72 -11.36
C THR A 60 -7.78 18.94 -10.77
N SER A 61 -6.86 18.70 -9.84
CA SER A 61 -6.03 19.75 -9.25
C SER A 61 -5.08 20.36 -10.27
N ALA A 62 -4.39 19.56 -11.06
CA ALA A 62 -3.46 20.01 -12.09
C ALA A 62 -4.16 20.87 -13.14
N VAL A 63 -5.31 20.44 -13.66
CA VAL A 63 -6.08 21.22 -14.64
C VAL A 63 -6.54 22.56 -14.05
N LYS A 64 -7.02 22.56 -12.79
CA LYS A 64 -7.39 23.81 -12.11
C LYS A 64 -6.22 24.77 -11.96
N SER A 65 -5.03 24.25 -11.59
CA SER A 65 -3.83 25.11 -11.45
C SER A 65 -3.36 25.69 -12.78
N ILE A 66 -3.47 24.95 -13.88
CA ILE A 66 -3.19 25.45 -15.23
C ILE A 66 -4.17 26.57 -15.62
N ILE A 67 -5.47 26.35 -15.40
CA ILE A 67 -6.50 27.36 -15.71
C ILE A 67 -6.26 28.63 -14.89
N ASN A 68 -5.86 28.51 -13.64
CA ASN A 68 -5.62 29.63 -12.73
C ASN A 68 -4.22 30.26 -12.91
N GLY A 69 -3.38 29.74 -13.79
CA GLY A 69 -2.01 30.23 -14.00
C GLY A 69 -1.06 29.99 -12.84
N THR A 70 -1.35 28.99 -11.97
CA THR A 70 -0.57 28.65 -10.78
C THR A 70 0.24 27.36 -10.94
N TRP A 71 0.16 26.71 -12.11
CA TRP A 71 0.94 25.51 -12.40
C TRP A 71 2.44 25.84 -12.50
N ASP A 72 3.25 25.17 -11.71
CA ASP A 72 4.71 25.38 -11.61
C ASP A 72 5.54 24.19 -12.11
N GLY A 73 4.90 23.10 -12.54
CA GLY A 73 5.59 21.89 -13.02
C GLY A 73 6.27 21.07 -11.93
N SER A 74 5.97 21.34 -10.66
CA SER A 74 6.54 20.57 -9.54
C SER A 74 6.07 19.11 -9.54
N ASN A 75 6.89 18.23 -8.96
CA ASN A 75 6.50 16.83 -8.74
C ASN A 75 5.33 16.77 -7.73
N TYR A 76 4.37 15.91 -8.02
CA TYR A 76 3.26 15.65 -7.13
C TYR A 76 3.48 14.33 -6.36
N TYR A 77 3.35 14.41 -5.05
CA TYR A 77 3.32 13.27 -4.14
C TYR A 77 1.99 13.31 -3.39
N GLY A 78 1.19 12.27 -3.55
CA GLY A 78 -0.10 12.15 -2.87
C GLY A 78 -0.28 10.76 -2.31
N GLY A 79 -0.87 10.67 -1.14
CA GLY A 79 -1.17 9.44 -0.43
C GLY A 79 -2.67 9.24 -0.21
N MET A 80 -3.01 8.61 0.90
CA MET A 80 -4.41 8.41 1.32
C MET A 80 -5.05 9.73 1.75
N ALA A 81 -4.30 10.65 2.37
CA ALA A 81 -4.80 11.94 2.84
C ALA A 81 -5.28 12.82 1.67
N GLU A 82 -4.59 12.80 0.54
CA GLU A 82 -4.97 13.52 -0.68
C GLU A 82 -6.03 12.77 -1.50
N GLY A 83 -6.41 11.56 -1.07
CA GLY A 83 -7.37 10.71 -1.77
C GLY A 83 -6.84 10.09 -3.06
N LEU A 84 -5.50 10.09 -3.27
CA LEU A 84 -4.88 9.44 -4.41
C LEU A 84 -4.81 7.93 -4.21
N VAL A 85 -4.33 7.47 -3.06
CA VAL A 85 -4.27 6.06 -2.69
C VAL A 85 -5.56 5.69 -1.97
N GLN A 86 -6.24 4.66 -2.44
CA GLN A 86 -7.50 4.19 -1.87
C GLN A 86 -7.53 2.66 -1.79
N LEU A 87 -8.35 2.14 -0.89
CA LEU A 87 -8.73 0.73 -0.87
C LEU A 87 -10.12 0.57 -1.51
N THR A 88 -10.30 -0.50 -2.26
CA THR A 88 -11.64 -0.90 -2.69
C THR A 88 -12.42 -1.51 -1.51
N ASN A 89 -13.71 -1.73 -1.69
CA ASN A 89 -14.51 -2.40 -0.67
C ASN A 89 -13.90 -3.76 -0.32
N LEU A 90 -13.93 -4.07 0.98
CA LEU A 90 -13.52 -5.38 1.46
C LEU A 90 -14.52 -6.44 0.96
N ALA A 91 -14.00 -7.59 0.55
CA ALA A 91 -14.83 -8.71 0.10
C ALA A 91 -15.76 -9.23 1.22
N SER A 92 -16.96 -9.65 0.86
CA SER A 92 -17.96 -10.14 1.82
C SER A 92 -17.56 -11.43 2.54
N PHE A 93 -16.56 -12.15 2.02
CA PHE A 93 -16.00 -13.37 2.63
C PHE A 93 -14.80 -13.09 3.53
N ALA A 94 -14.42 -11.83 3.72
CA ALA A 94 -13.37 -11.48 4.68
C ALA A 94 -13.78 -11.87 6.10
N ALA A 95 -12.80 -12.23 6.94
CA ALA A 95 -13.06 -12.63 8.30
C ALA A 95 -13.75 -11.52 9.10
N GLU A 96 -14.61 -11.90 10.04
CA GLU A 96 -15.26 -10.97 10.96
C GLU A 96 -14.22 -10.12 11.70
N GLY A 97 -14.48 -8.83 11.87
CA GLY A 97 -13.57 -7.86 12.49
C GLY A 97 -12.46 -7.35 11.57
N THR A 98 -12.38 -7.79 10.31
CA THR A 98 -11.36 -7.31 9.38
C THR A 98 -11.61 -5.85 8.98
N GLN A 99 -12.86 -5.45 8.75
CA GLN A 99 -13.20 -4.08 8.38
C GLN A 99 -12.79 -3.08 9.47
N GLU A 100 -13.11 -3.38 10.72
CA GLU A 100 -12.75 -2.54 11.86
C GLU A 100 -11.25 -2.31 11.97
N LYS A 101 -10.45 -3.35 11.73
CA LYS A 101 -8.99 -3.24 11.75
C LYS A 101 -8.43 -2.46 10.57
N VAL A 102 -9.03 -2.58 9.40
CA VAL A 102 -8.67 -1.79 8.22
C VAL A 102 -9.00 -0.32 8.46
N ASP A 103 -10.16 -0.02 9.04
CA ASP A 103 -10.58 1.34 9.37
C ASP A 103 -9.68 1.97 10.44
N GLU A 104 -9.31 1.21 11.48
CA GLU A 104 -8.37 1.63 12.52
C GLU A 104 -7.00 1.97 11.92
N ALA A 105 -6.41 1.05 11.15
CA ALA A 105 -5.12 1.27 10.49
C ALA A 105 -5.15 2.46 9.51
N THR A 106 -6.26 2.62 8.79
CA THR A 106 -6.45 3.76 7.90
C THR A 106 -6.50 5.08 8.68
N ALA A 107 -7.22 5.11 9.81
CA ALA A 107 -7.29 6.28 10.67
C ALA A 107 -5.93 6.63 11.26
N GLU A 108 -5.14 5.65 11.67
CA GLU A 108 -3.79 5.84 12.19
C GLU A 108 -2.84 6.43 11.13
N ILE A 109 -2.92 5.97 9.88
CA ILE A 109 -2.15 6.53 8.75
C ILE A 109 -2.57 7.98 8.50
N LEU A 110 -3.88 8.25 8.45
CA LEU A 110 -4.41 9.58 8.15
C LEU A 110 -4.11 10.62 9.23
N ASN A 111 -4.04 10.22 10.49
CA ASN A 111 -3.72 11.11 11.60
C ASN A 111 -2.22 11.18 11.92
N GLY A 112 -1.38 10.42 11.20
CA GLY A 112 0.08 10.40 11.36
C GLY A 112 0.57 9.66 12.61
N SER A 113 -0.28 8.89 13.29
CA SER A 113 0.14 8.08 14.44
C SER A 113 0.79 6.75 14.04
N ASN A 114 0.68 6.37 12.78
CA ASN A 114 1.33 5.20 12.20
C ASN A 114 1.94 5.59 10.85
N ASN A 115 3.24 5.82 10.85
CA ASN A 115 4.02 5.97 9.63
C ASN A 115 4.84 4.69 9.43
N VAL A 116 4.79 4.13 8.22
CA VAL A 116 5.38 2.82 7.92
C VAL A 116 6.87 2.74 8.24
N PHE A 117 7.58 3.88 8.18
CA PHE A 117 9.03 3.98 8.39
C PHE A 117 9.38 4.73 9.69
N ASP A 118 8.58 4.55 10.74
CA ASP A 118 8.85 5.10 12.06
C ASP A 118 9.85 4.27 12.85
N GLY A 119 10.63 4.95 13.67
CA GLY A 119 11.54 4.34 14.63
C GLY A 119 12.82 3.81 14.00
N VAL A 120 13.48 2.92 14.76
CA VAL A 120 14.72 2.25 14.35
C VAL A 120 14.37 0.92 13.68
N MET A 121 14.87 0.74 12.48
CA MET A 121 14.73 -0.49 11.71
C MET A 121 16.07 -1.19 11.57
N GLU A 122 16.06 -2.51 11.59
CA GLU A 122 17.24 -3.33 11.34
C GLU A 122 17.24 -3.82 9.90
N THR A 123 18.37 -3.66 9.23
CA THR A 123 18.55 -4.14 7.85
C THR A 123 18.88 -5.64 7.82
N ASN A 124 18.79 -6.24 6.65
CA ASN A 124 19.17 -7.64 6.46
C ASN A 124 20.69 -7.89 6.58
N THR A 125 21.49 -6.84 6.63
CA THR A 125 22.94 -6.88 6.89
C THR A 125 23.29 -6.68 8.36
N GLY A 126 22.29 -6.43 9.23
CA GLY A 126 22.46 -6.19 10.66
C GLY A 126 22.78 -4.74 11.02
N GLU A 127 22.72 -3.83 10.07
CA GLU A 127 22.82 -2.38 10.31
C GLU A 127 21.48 -1.82 10.80
N THR A 128 21.50 -0.66 11.43
CA THR A 128 20.30 0.04 11.88
C THR A 128 20.12 1.34 11.10
N VAL A 129 18.86 1.63 10.72
CA VAL A 129 18.45 2.86 10.03
C VAL A 129 17.26 3.48 10.75
N GLY A 130 17.08 4.78 10.58
CA GLY A 130 16.04 5.53 11.30
C GLY A 130 16.46 6.01 12.68
N THR A 131 15.53 6.63 13.41
CA THR A 131 15.74 7.17 14.76
C THR A 131 14.55 6.82 15.66
N GLU A 132 14.76 6.67 16.97
CA GLU A 132 13.75 6.18 17.95
C GLU A 132 12.40 6.91 17.90
N ASN A 133 12.37 8.20 17.58
CA ASN A 133 11.16 9.02 17.60
C ASN A 133 10.95 9.75 16.26
N GLY A 134 11.53 9.26 15.18
CA GLY A 134 11.43 9.87 13.87
C GLY A 134 10.91 8.91 12.82
N THR A 135 10.47 9.45 11.71
CA THR A 135 10.18 8.73 10.48
C THR A 135 11.24 9.05 9.44
N LEU A 136 11.45 8.17 8.46
CA LEU A 136 12.30 8.49 7.32
C LEU A 136 11.64 9.61 6.50
N ASP A 137 12.46 10.50 5.98
CA ASP A 137 11.96 11.58 5.11
C ASP A 137 11.54 11.07 3.72
N ASP A 138 10.70 11.85 3.04
CA ASP A 138 10.16 11.49 1.74
C ASP A 138 11.24 11.26 0.67
N ALA A 139 12.36 11.98 0.73
CA ALA A 139 13.46 11.82 -0.22
C ALA A 139 14.13 10.45 -0.04
N THR A 140 14.32 10.02 1.20
CA THR A 140 14.83 8.69 1.52
C THR A 140 13.83 7.61 1.10
N ILE A 141 12.54 7.77 1.43
CA ILE A 141 11.50 6.77 1.11
C ILE A 141 11.33 6.61 -0.40
N THR A 142 11.39 7.69 -1.17
CA THR A 142 11.09 7.67 -2.61
C THR A 142 12.28 7.36 -3.51
N GLY A 143 13.49 7.41 -3.00
CA GLY A 143 14.67 7.19 -3.86
C GLY A 143 15.98 6.88 -3.14
N GLY A 144 15.99 6.88 -1.82
CA GLY A 144 17.20 6.68 -1.02
C GLY A 144 17.30 5.34 -0.29
N ILE A 145 16.30 4.46 -0.40
CA ILE A 145 16.37 3.13 0.23
C ILE A 145 17.21 2.20 -0.66
N ASP A 146 18.39 1.85 -0.17
CA ASP A 146 19.35 0.93 -0.80
C ASP A 146 19.62 -0.33 0.04
N TRP A 147 18.75 -0.60 1.01
CA TRP A 147 18.82 -1.72 1.95
C TRP A 147 17.50 -2.51 1.98
N TYR A 148 17.55 -3.71 2.52
CA TYR A 148 16.38 -4.55 2.78
C TYR A 148 16.13 -4.69 4.27
N TYR A 149 14.86 -4.84 4.66
CA TYR A 149 14.50 -5.13 6.04
C TYR A 149 15.07 -6.50 6.48
N LYS A 150 15.41 -6.63 7.75
CA LYS A 150 16.11 -7.79 8.34
C LYS A 150 15.55 -9.17 7.99
N ASN A 151 14.27 -9.26 7.67
CA ASN A 151 13.62 -10.53 7.34
C ASN A 151 13.71 -10.88 5.84
N VAL A 152 14.36 -10.05 5.03
CA VAL A 152 14.55 -10.32 3.60
C VAL A 152 15.84 -11.10 3.39
N VAL A 153 15.71 -12.25 2.77
CA VAL A 153 16.85 -13.10 2.38
C VAL A 153 17.07 -12.93 0.88
N ILE A 154 18.28 -12.52 0.50
CA ILE A 154 18.69 -12.47 -0.90
C ILE A 154 19.07 -13.90 -1.30
N VAL A 155 18.44 -14.41 -2.34
CA VAL A 155 18.78 -15.70 -2.95
C VAL A 155 19.47 -15.40 -4.28
N ASP A 156 20.66 -15.99 -4.48
CA ASP A 156 21.46 -15.88 -5.70
C ASP A 156 20.89 -16.78 -6.83
#